data_52e9e81852c2c671a42fdd90ef3e6737
#
_entry.id   52e9e81852c2c671a42fdd90ef3e6737
#
_cell.length_a   1.000
_cell.length_b   1.000
_cell.length_c   1.000
_cell.angle_alpha   90.00
_cell.angle_beta   90.00
_cell.angle_gamma   90.00
#
_symmetry.space_group_name_H-M   'P 1'
#
loop_
_entity.id
_entity.type
_entity.pdbx_description
1 polymer ?
#
loop_
_entity_poly.entity_id
_entity_poly.type
_entity_poly.pdbx_seq_one_letter_code
_entity_poly.pdbx_strand_id
1 'polypeptide(L)'
;MAVIARKCPEITVTVVDISEERIAAWNDANLDNLPIYEPGLAEVVAKARHKNLFFSTEVDKAIQEADMIFIAVNTPTKTYGKGKGMAADLTYVEQCARRIAEVATSDKIVVEKSTLPVRTAEAIQSILEQSPHGAQFEVLSNPEFLAEGTAIEDLFKSDRVLIGGRRTPKGEQAVQALVDIYANWIPSEKIVTTNVWSSELSKLVSNAFLAQRISSINSISAICEATGADVEEVAASVGKDSRIGSKFLKASVGFGGSCFQKDILNLVYLCQQYGLDEVADYWKGVISINDYQKNRFANRIQNALFNTVNGKKIAFWGWAFKKDTNDTRESAAIYVADQLLSEGAEIVVYDPKVSLARMQMDLQTLLEYRGETETDINGKLAKLYSVDSAAAACTKAHALAVITEWDVFQTQDFETIYTQMEKPAFVFDGRKILNHNQLQSIGFTAYEIGKATES
;
A
#
# COMPACT_ATOMS: atom_id res chain seq x y z
N MET A 1 17.79 3.27 0.31
CA MET A 1 19.23 3.02 0.55
C MET A 1 19.94 2.54 -0.73
N ALA A 2 19.50 1.49 -1.42
CA ALA A 2 20.16 0.99 -2.64
C ALA A 2 20.30 2.05 -3.76
N VAL A 3 19.30 2.93 -3.94
CA VAL A 3 19.37 4.03 -4.92
C VAL A 3 20.41 5.08 -4.51
N ILE A 4 20.51 5.43 -3.21
CA ILE A 4 21.57 6.33 -2.70
C ILE A 4 22.94 5.72 -2.99
N ALA A 5 23.17 4.47 -2.62
CA ALA A 5 24.44 3.80 -2.90
C ALA A 5 24.78 3.77 -4.40
N ARG A 6 23.76 3.59 -5.25
CA ARG A 6 23.94 3.59 -6.73
C ARG A 6 24.28 4.97 -7.29
N LYS A 7 23.75 6.05 -6.69
CA LYS A 7 23.88 7.42 -7.18
C LYS A 7 25.06 8.18 -6.56
N CYS A 8 25.48 7.77 -5.37
CA CYS A 8 26.58 8.36 -4.60
C CYS A 8 27.62 7.26 -4.31
N PRO A 9 28.47 6.88 -5.29
CA PRO A 9 29.45 5.80 -5.12
C PRO A 9 30.51 6.10 -4.05
N GLU A 10 30.68 7.36 -3.66
CA GLU A 10 31.59 7.82 -2.59
C GLU A 10 30.97 7.62 -1.19
N ILE A 11 29.68 7.39 -1.08
CA ILE A 11 29.01 7.18 0.20
C ILE A 11 28.91 5.67 0.48
N THR A 12 29.39 5.25 1.64
CA THR A 12 29.17 3.88 2.14
C THR A 12 27.79 3.79 2.79
N VAL A 13 26.99 2.85 2.34
CA VAL A 13 25.65 2.59 2.86
C VAL A 13 25.63 1.20 3.50
N THR A 14 25.34 1.13 4.80
CA THR A 14 25.16 -0.13 5.52
C THR A 14 23.69 -0.23 5.94
N VAL A 15 22.99 -1.22 5.44
CA VAL A 15 21.62 -1.56 5.84
C VAL A 15 21.70 -2.61 6.93
N VAL A 16 21.09 -2.33 8.08
CA VAL A 16 21.06 -3.26 9.22
C VAL A 16 19.66 -3.70 9.56
N ASP A 17 19.51 -4.98 9.93
CA ASP A 17 18.29 -5.57 10.47
C ASP A 17 18.69 -6.60 11.54
N ILE A 18 17.87 -6.74 12.58
CA ILE A 18 18.05 -7.75 13.61
C ILE A 18 17.71 -9.17 13.13
N SER A 19 17.01 -9.30 12.02
CA SER A 19 16.64 -10.58 11.39
C SER A 19 17.79 -11.12 10.55
N GLU A 20 18.43 -12.18 11.05
CA GLU A 20 19.48 -12.92 10.31
C GLU A 20 18.94 -13.44 8.98
N GLU A 21 17.71 -13.95 8.95
CA GLU A 21 17.06 -14.47 7.74
C GLU A 21 16.94 -13.38 6.65
N ARG A 22 16.46 -12.18 7.03
CA ARG A 22 16.36 -11.06 6.08
C ARG A 22 17.73 -10.62 5.56
N ILE A 23 18.72 -10.53 6.44
CA ILE A 23 20.08 -10.15 6.04
C ILE A 23 20.71 -11.22 5.16
N ALA A 24 20.47 -12.51 5.45
CA ALA A 24 20.90 -13.59 4.57
C ALA A 24 20.27 -13.49 3.17
N ALA A 25 18.97 -13.21 3.08
CA ALA A 25 18.28 -13.02 1.81
C ALA A 25 18.81 -11.81 1.02
N TRP A 26 19.12 -10.69 1.69
CA TRP A 26 19.77 -9.54 1.04
C TRP A 26 21.18 -9.84 0.53
N ASN A 27 21.88 -10.79 1.14
CA ASN A 27 23.24 -11.21 0.78
C ASN A 27 23.27 -12.43 -0.14
N ASP A 28 22.12 -13.05 -0.45
CA ASP A 28 22.04 -14.22 -1.32
C ASP A 28 22.64 -13.91 -2.70
N ALA A 29 23.42 -14.86 -3.22
CA ALA A 29 24.00 -14.74 -4.55
C ALA A 29 22.95 -14.67 -5.66
N ASN A 30 21.84 -15.39 -5.48
CA ASN A 30 20.69 -15.34 -6.37
C ASN A 30 19.79 -14.15 -5.98
N LEU A 31 19.74 -13.15 -6.83
CA LEU A 31 18.93 -11.94 -6.62
C LEU A 31 17.42 -12.16 -6.72
N ASP A 32 16.97 -13.30 -7.18
CA ASP A 32 15.54 -13.67 -7.16
C ASP A 32 15.05 -13.97 -5.72
N ASN A 33 16.00 -14.24 -4.80
CA ASN A 33 15.73 -14.50 -3.39
C ASN A 33 15.69 -13.23 -2.52
N LEU A 34 15.76 -12.04 -3.12
CA LEU A 34 15.64 -10.79 -2.35
C LEU A 34 14.31 -10.79 -1.56
N PRO A 35 14.31 -10.28 -0.29
CA PRO A 35 13.14 -10.38 0.58
C PRO A 35 11.98 -9.45 0.18
N ILE A 36 12.16 -8.66 -0.87
CA ILE A 36 11.16 -7.73 -1.42
C ILE A 36 11.13 -7.90 -2.94
N TYR A 37 9.92 -8.10 -3.48
CA TYR A 37 9.69 -8.04 -4.93
C TYR A 37 9.38 -6.60 -5.34
N GLU A 38 10.26 -6.02 -6.18
CA GLU A 38 10.06 -4.71 -6.78
C GLU A 38 10.77 -4.67 -8.15
N PRO A 39 10.09 -4.29 -9.24
CA PRO A 39 10.71 -4.19 -10.56
C PRO A 39 11.97 -3.31 -10.55
N GLY A 40 13.07 -3.82 -11.11
CA GLY A 40 14.37 -3.12 -11.18
C GLY A 40 15.23 -3.15 -9.91
N LEU A 41 14.71 -3.64 -8.76
CA LEU A 41 15.46 -3.67 -7.50
C LEU A 41 16.70 -4.55 -7.58
N ALA A 42 16.57 -5.75 -8.14
CA ALA A 42 17.69 -6.69 -8.30
C ALA A 42 18.87 -6.06 -9.07
N GLU A 43 18.58 -5.32 -10.15
CA GLU A 43 19.60 -4.63 -10.94
C GLU A 43 20.31 -3.54 -10.14
N VAL A 44 19.57 -2.75 -9.34
CA VAL A 44 20.15 -1.68 -8.52
C VAL A 44 21.03 -2.27 -7.42
N VAL A 45 20.58 -3.33 -6.75
CA VAL A 45 21.33 -4.05 -5.72
C VAL A 45 22.62 -4.65 -6.32
N ALA A 46 22.51 -5.36 -7.45
CA ALA A 46 23.68 -5.96 -8.12
C ALA A 46 24.80 -4.97 -8.43
N LYS A 47 24.42 -3.73 -8.79
CA LYS A 47 25.39 -2.69 -9.16
C LYS A 47 26.13 -2.06 -7.97
N ALA A 48 25.53 -2.04 -6.79
CA ALA A 48 26.04 -1.38 -5.59
C ALA A 48 26.55 -2.35 -4.50
N ARG A 49 25.95 -3.53 -4.38
CA ARG A 49 26.27 -4.54 -3.35
C ARG A 49 27.74 -4.96 -3.41
N HIS A 50 28.39 -5.08 -2.26
CA HIS A 50 29.82 -5.36 -2.07
C HIS A 50 30.79 -4.29 -2.61
N LYS A 51 30.27 -3.15 -3.07
CA LYS A 51 31.09 -1.98 -3.41
C LYS A 51 30.96 -0.92 -2.33
N ASN A 52 29.79 -0.30 -2.26
CA ASN A 52 29.42 0.70 -1.25
C ASN A 52 28.05 0.46 -0.63
N LEU A 53 27.40 -0.68 -0.91
CA LEU A 53 26.15 -1.13 -0.28
C LEU A 53 26.42 -2.46 0.43
N PHE A 54 26.19 -2.47 1.75
CA PHE A 54 26.39 -3.62 2.62
C PHE A 54 25.14 -3.92 3.43
N PHE A 55 24.95 -5.20 3.79
CA PHE A 55 23.85 -5.67 4.62
C PHE A 55 24.42 -6.45 5.81
N SER A 56 24.03 -6.13 7.05
CA SER A 56 24.62 -6.68 8.26
C SER A 56 23.62 -6.78 9.40
N THR A 57 23.88 -7.66 10.35
CA THR A 57 23.19 -7.71 11.64
C THR A 57 23.93 -6.92 12.72
N GLU A 58 25.11 -6.36 12.42
CA GLU A 58 25.98 -5.63 13.33
C GLU A 58 25.46 -4.20 13.57
N VAL A 59 24.29 -4.06 14.21
CA VAL A 59 23.59 -2.79 14.40
C VAL A 59 24.44 -1.77 15.11
N ASP A 60 25.08 -2.15 16.23
CA ASP A 60 25.86 -1.23 17.06
C ASP A 60 27.09 -0.66 16.34
N LYS A 61 27.77 -1.53 15.61
CA LYS A 61 28.91 -1.12 14.78
C LYS A 61 28.49 -0.11 13.73
N ALA A 62 27.39 -0.39 13.04
CA ALA A 62 26.86 0.50 12.02
C ALA A 62 26.45 1.87 12.60
N ILE A 63 25.85 1.90 13.79
CA ILE A 63 25.51 3.15 14.50
C ILE A 63 26.79 3.94 14.82
N GLN A 64 27.85 3.28 15.32
CA GLN A 64 29.10 3.95 15.64
C GLN A 64 29.79 4.57 14.42
N GLU A 65 29.80 3.84 13.30
CA GLU A 65 30.51 4.23 12.07
C GLU A 65 29.75 5.26 11.22
N ALA A 66 28.42 5.32 11.30
CA ALA A 66 27.62 6.19 10.46
C ALA A 66 27.63 7.65 10.90
N ASP A 67 27.73 8.60 9.97
CA ASP A 67 27.49 10.03 10.20
C ASP A 67 25.99 10.36 10.13
N MET A 68 25.24 9.65 9.28
CA MET A 68 23.80 9.81 9.07
C MET A 68 23.08 8.47 9.19
N ILE A 69 22.05 8.41 10.04
CA ILE A 69 21.32 7.19 10.36
C ILE A 69 19.86 7.35 9.92
N PHE A 70 19.37 6.45 9.06
CA PHE A 70 17.98 6.43 8.61
C PHE A 70 17.18 5.41 9.43
N ILE A 71 16.15 5.88 10.13
CA ILE A 71 15.16 5.02 10.81
C ILE A 71 14.07 4.68 9.80
N ALA A 72 14.05 3.43 9.35
CA ALA A 72 13.13 2.91 8.34
C ALA A 72 12.43 1.63 8.84
N VAL A 73 11.96 1.64 10.09
CA VAL A 73 11.28 0.52 10.75
C VAL A 73 9.77 0.58 10.53
N ASN A 74 9.10 -0.56 10.73
CA ASN A 74 7.65 -0.64 10.66
C ASN A 74 6.97 0.23 11.72
N THR A 75 5.83 0.81 11.33
CA THR A 75 4.93 1.58 12.19
C THR A 75 3.53 0.97 12.08
N PRO A 76 3.29 -0.19 12.74
CA PRO A 76 2.00 -0.86 12.67
C PRO A 76 0.91 -0.03 13.36
N THR A 77 -0.34 -0.30 13.04
CA THR A 77 -1.47 0.28 13.78
C THR A 77 -1.55 -0.34 15.18
N LYS A 78 -1.78 0.48 16.20
CA LYS A 78 -1.95 0.02 17.58
C LYS A 78 -3.10 -0.97 17.71
N THR A 79 -2.85 -2.08 18.40
CA THR A 79 -3.86 -3.12 18.66
C THR A 79 -4.45 -3.05 20.07
N TYR A 80 -4.00 -2.12 20.90
CA TYR A 80 -4.39 -1.98 22.33
C TYR A 80 -4.50 -0.52 22.76
N GLY A 81 -5.20 -0.31 23.87
CA GLY A 81 -5.29 0.98 24.57
C GLY A 81 -5.92 2.11 23.76
N LYS A 82 -5.62 3.34 24.17
CA LYS A 82 -6.11 4.56 23.48
C LYS A 82 -5.54 4.64 22.07
N GLY A 83 -6.40 4.84 21.09
CA GLY A 83 -6.04 4.85 19.68
C GLY A 83 -5.97 3.47 19.03
N LYS A 84 -6.46 2.39 19.71
CA LYS A 84 -6.59 1.05 19.10
C LYS A 84 -7.28 1.13 17.75
N GLY A 85 -6.69 0.50 16.73
CA GLY A 85 -7.21 0.47 15.36
C GLY A 85 -6.98 1.75 14.54
N MET A 86 -6.36 2.81 15.10
CA MET A 86 -6.16 4.09 14.41
C MET A 86 -4.75 4.65 14.58
N ALA A 87 -4.24 4.72 15.81
CA ALA A 87 -2.93 5.30 16.09
C ALA A 87 -1.78 4.42 15.58
N ALA A 88 -0.67 5.03 15.19
CA ALA A 88 0.57 4.29 14.92
C ALA A 88 1.21 3.79 16.23
N ASP A 89 1.73 2.58 16.20
CA ASP A 89 2.60 2.05 17.27
C ASP A 89 4.04 2.45 16.98
N LEU A 90 4.60 3.27 17.86
CA LEU A 90 5.95 3.82 17.73
C LEU A 90 7.02 3.01 18.46
N THR A 91 6.67 1.86 19.02
CA THR A 91 7.57 1.03 19.85
C THR A 91 8.90 0.77 19.14
N TYR A 92 8.88 0.39 17.86
CA TYR A 92 10.12 0.12 17.11
C TYR A 92 10.94 1.38 16.85
N VAL A 93 10.28 2.51 16.62
CA VAL A 93 10.95 3.81 16.42
C VAL A 93 11.65 4.25 17.71
N GLU A 94 10.95 4.15 18.83
CA GLU A 94 11.53 4.46 20.16
C GLU A 94 12.70 3.55 20.50
N GLN A 95 12.59 2.25 20.23
CA GLN A 95 13.69 1.30 20.46
C GLN A 95 14.92 1.66 19.62
N CYS A 96 14.75 2.03 18.34
CA CYS A 96 15.84 2.52 17.50
C CYS A 96 16.47 3.79 18.08
N ALA A 97 15.67 4.78 18.47
CA ALA A 97 16.17 6.03 19.05
C ALA A 97 16.95 5.79 20.33
N ARG A 98 16.46 4.92 21.23
CA ARG A 98 17.17 4.55 22.47
C ARG A 98 18.48 3.83 22.18
N ARG A 99 18.48 2.90 21.21
CA ARG A 99 19.72 2.19 20.84
C ARG A 99 20.75 3.14 20.24
N ILE A 100 20.34 4.08 19.39
CA ILE A 100 21.22 5.11 18.84
C ILE A 100 21.79 5.96 19.98
N ALA A 101 20.97 6.44 20.92
CA ALA A 101 21.41 7.22 22.07
C ALA A 101 22.45 6.50 22.92
N GLU A 102 22.25 5.18 23.15
CA GLU A 102 23.13 4.33 23.97
C GLU A 102 24.48 4.06 23.30
N VAL A 103 24.51 3.90 21.98
CA VAL A 103 25.66 3.38 21.24
C VAL A 103 26.50 4.50 20.59
N ALA A 104 25.89 5.59 20.17
CA ALA A 104 26.58 6.66 19.45
C ALA A 104 27.53 7.44 20.36
N THR A 105 28.80 7.48 19.96
CA THR A 105 29.87 8.19 20.67
C THR A 105 30.28 9.52 20.01
N SER A 106 29.70 9.86 18.89
CA SER A 106 29.90 11.11 18.14
C SER A 106 28.58 11.68 17.63
N ASP A 107 28.59 12.96 17.27
CA ASP A 107 27.41 13.65 16.72
C ASP A 107 26.87 12.93 15.48
N LYS A 108 25.55 12.85 15.35
CA LYS A 108 24.86 12.15 14.25
C LYS A 108 23.69 12.97 13.72
N ILE A 109 23.43 12.82 12.43
CA ILE A 109 22.14 13.20 11.81
C ILE A 109 21.25 11.95 11.82
N VAL A 110 20.08 12.05 12.42
CA VAL A 110 19.09 10.95 12.46
C VAL A 110 17.90 11.32 11.58
N VAL A 111 17.60 10.49 10.60
CA VAL A 111 16.58 10.76 9.58
C VAL A 111 15.42 9.80 9.74
N GLU A 112 14.25 10.33 10.04
CA GLU A 112 12.99 9.57 9.97
C GLU A 112 12.62 9.31 8.51
N LYS A 113 12.64 8.05 8.10
CA LYS A 113 12.20 7.62 6.76
C LYS A 113 10.81 7.02 6.78
N SER A 114 10.42 6.38 7.88
CA SER A 114 9.09 5.80 8.07
C SER A 114 8.00 6.88 8.03
N THR A 115 6.77 6.47 7.68
CA THR A 115 5.59 7.35 7.81
C THR A 115 5.20 7.42 9.28
N LEU A 116 5.33 8.60 9.88
CA LEU A 116 5.19 8.83 11.31
C LEU A 116 4.14 9.92 11.60
N PRO A 117 3.46 9.87 12.75
CA PRO A 117 2.62 10.94 13.24
C PRO A 117 3.41 12.23 13.45
N VAL A 118 2.75 13.36 13.32
CA VAL A 118 3.34 14.68 13.64
C VAL A 118 3.84 14.70 15.08
N ARG A 119 5.03 15.27 15.32
CA ARG A 119 5.79 15.34 16.57
C ARG A 119 6.56 14.07 16.96
N THR A 120 6.65 13.07 16.10
CA THR A 120 7.50 11.91 16.37
C THR A 120 8.98 12.30 16.39
N ALA A 121 9.42 13.17 15.49
CA ALA A 121 10.80 13.70 15.49
C ALA A 121 11.16 14.39 16.81
N GLU A 122 10.23 15.09 17.44
CA GLU A 122 10.41 15.73 18.75
C GLU A 122 10.61 14.67 19.86
N ALA A 123 9.83 13.60 19.81
CA ALA A 123 9.97 12.48 20.74
C ALA A 123 11.32 11.76 20.54
N ILE A 124 11.71 11.49 19.29
CA ILE A 124 13.04 10.92 18.98
C ILE A 124 14.15 11.83 19.49
N GLN A 125 14.07 13.13 19.21
CA GLN A 125 15.06 14.11 19.68
C GLN A 125 15.19 14.08 21.20
N SER A 126 14.08 14.05 21.95
CA SER A 126 14.07 14.00 23.40
C SER A 126 14.72 12.72 23.96
N ILE A 127 14.59 11.58 23.24
CA ILE A 127 15.27 10.34 23.61
C ILE A 127 16.78 10.46 23.35
N LEU A 128 17.16 10.96 22.18
CA LEU A 128 18.56 11.09 21.76
C LEU A 128 19.35 12.06 22.66
N GLU A 129 18.73 13.12 23.16
CA GLU A 129 19.31 14.07 24.11
C GLU A 129 19.70 13.45 25.46
N GLN A 130 19.23 12.23 25.74
CA GLN A 130 19.62 11.47 26.96
C GLN A 130 20.87 10.60 26.73
N SER A 131 21.61 10.78 25.63
CA SER A 131 22.81 10.00 25.35
C SER A 131 23.85 10.13 26.45
N PRO A 132 24.37 9.01 27.00
CA PRO A 132 25.36 9.03 28.07
C PRO A 132 26.75 9.47 27.59
N HIS A 133 26.97 9.53 26.28
CA HIS A 133 28.28 9.85 25.67
C HIS A 133 28.45 11.32 25.30
N GLY A 134 27.41 12.15 25.50
CA GLY A 134 27.45 13.58 25.17
C GLY A 134 27.39 13.88 23.67
N ALA A 135 27.11 12.89 22.84
CA ALA A 135 26.88 13.06 21.42
C ALA A 135 25.66 13.96 21.17
N GLN A 136 25.74 14.80 20.15
CA GLN A 136 24.63 15.68 19.75
C GLN A 136 23.95 15.13 18.52
N PHE A 137 22.64 15.33 18.44
CA PHE A 137 21.81 14.78 17.38
C PHE A 137 20.95 15.86 16.75
N GLU A 138 20.85 15.82 15.42
CA GLU A 138 19.83 16.56 14.66
C GLU A 138 18.89 15.57 14.01
N VAL A 139 17.59 15.70 14.30
CA VAL A 139 16.56 14.84 13.74
C VAL A 139 15.90 15.51 12.55
N LEU A 140 15.90 14.80 11.41
CA LEU A 140 15.26 15.21 10.17
C LEU A 140 14.08 14.29 9.85
N SER A 141 13.06 14.84 9.20
CA SER A 141 11.98 14.07 8.58
C SER A 141 12.20 14.02 7.07
N ASN A 142 12.29 12.82 6.50
CA ASN A 142 12.43 12.60 5.06
C ASN A 142 11.50 11.47 4.61
N PRO A 143 10.18 11.70 4.62
CA PRO A 143 9.20 10.69 4.28
C PRO A 143 9.29 10.27 2.81
N GLU A 144 8.87 9.03 2.52
CA GLU A 144 8.89 8.46 1.18
C GLU A 144 7.54 8.63 0.47
N PHE A 145 7.57 8.95 -0.83
CA PHE A 145 6.39 9.13 -1.67
C PHE A 145 6.29 8.13 -2.83
N LEU A 146 7.10 7.06 -2.80
CA LEU A 146 7.08 6.01 -3.81
C LEU A 146 5.76 5.21 -3.80
N ALA A 147 5.47 4.58 -4.94
CA ALA A 147 4.43 3.57 -5.07
C ALA A 147 5.07 2.19 -5.30
N GLU A 148 4.58 1.17 -4.62
CA GLU A 148 4.99 -0.22 -4.85
C GLU A 148 4.77 -0.59 -6.33
N GLY A 149 5.68 -1.37 -6.92
CA GLY A 149 5.67 -1.72 -8.34
C GLY A 149 6.33 -0.68 -9.26
N THR A 150 6.53 0.55 -8.79
CA THR A 150 7.28 1.61 -9.50
C THR A 150 8.31 2.30 -8.61
N ALA A 151 8.59 1.74 -7.43
CA ALA A 151 9.38 2.40 -6.40
C ALA A 151 10.81 2.75 -6.85
N ILE A 152 11.42 1.90 -7.65
CA ILE A 152 12.78 2.17 -8.18
C ILE A 152 12.76 3.35 -9.15
N GLU A 153 11.77 3.41 -10.06
CA GLU A 153 11.63 4.54 -10.98
C GLU A 153 11.29 5.84 -10.23
N ASP A 154 10.37 5.77 -9.27
CA ASP A 154 9.96 6.90 -8.43
C ASP A 154 11.16 7.48 -7.64
N LEU A 155 12.07 6.64 -7.14
CA LEU A 155 13.27 7.07 -6.44
C LEU A 155 14.33 7.69 -7.38
N PHE A 156 14.43 7.21 -8.63
CA PHE A 156 15.34 7.79 -9.62
C PHE A 156 14.82 9.09 -10.21
N LYS A 157 13.49 9.22 -10.37
CA LYS A 157 12.83 10.33 -11.06
C LYS A 157 11.75 10.98 -10.18
N SER A 158 12.04 11.12 -8.88
CA SER A 158 11.06 11.62 -7.90
C SER A 158 10.33 12.88 -8.40
N ASP A 159 9.03 12.92 -8.20
CA ASP A 159 8.24 14.15 -8.38
C ASP A 159 8.70 15.22 -7.38
N ARG A 160 9.03 14.81 -6.16
CA ARG A 160 9.62 15.64 -5.11
C ARG A 160 10.37 14.81 -4.07
N VAL A 161 11.36 15.42 -3.44
CA VAL A 161 11.98 14.96 -2.19
C VAL A 161 11.65 15.97 -1.11
N LEU A 162 11.09 15.53 0.01
CA LEU A 162 10.72 16.38 1.12
C LEU A 162 11.69 16.16 2.29
N ILE A 163 12.25 17.24 2.81
CA ILE A 163 13.19 17.22 3.94
C ILE A 163 12.71 18.24 4.97
N GLY A 164 12.35 17.76 6.16
CA GLY A 164 11.99 18.59 7.29
C GLY A 164 13.09 18.64 8.33
N GLY A 165 13.41 19.82 8.84
CA GLY A 165 14.37 19.98 9.90
C GLY A 165 14.06 21.15 10.82
N ARG A 166 14.77 21.25 11.95
CA ARG A 166 14.66 22.41 12.86
C ARG A 166 15.25 23.67 12.21
N ARG A 167 14.60 24.82 12.42
CA ARG A 167 15.09 26.13 11.96
C ARG A 167 16.13 26.68 12.94
N THR A 168 17.22 25.97 13.12
CA THR A 168 18.39 26.36 13.88
C THR A 168 19.64 26.23 13.00
N PRO A 169 20.76 26.92 13.28
CA PRO A 169 21.96 26.80 12.46
C PRO A 169 22.43 25.33 12.26
N LYS A 170 22.36 24.49 13.31
CA LYS A 170 22.70 23.06 13.22
C LYS A 170 21.66 22.29 12.42
N GLY A 171 20.38 22.55 12.64
CA GLY A 171 19.28 21.92 11.90
C GLY A 171 19.36 22.23 10.39
N GLU A 172 19.65 23.50 10.03
CA GLU A 172 19.84 23.89 8.63
C GLU A 172 21.07 23.23 7.99
N GLN A 173 22.17 23.07 8.73
CA GLN A 173 23.35 22.32 8.27
C GLN A 173 23.00 20.83 8.05
N ALA A 174 22.23 20.21 8.95
CA ALA A 174 21.80 18.83 8.80
C ALA A 174 20.86 18.66 7.60
N VAL A 175 19.91 19.59 7.39
CA VAL A 175 19.05 19.63 6.19
C VAL A 175 19.90 19.72 4.93
N GLN A 176 20.89 20.63 4.90
CA GLN A 176 21.74 20.81 3.74
C GLN A 176 22.56 19.54 3.43
N ALA A 177 23.10 18.86 4.44
CA ALA A 177 23.82 17.60 4.24
C ALA A 177 22.95 16.53 3.54
N LEU A 178 21.67 16.43 3.89
CA LEU A 178 20.75 15.50 3.23
C LEU A 178 20.34 16.01 1.82
N VAL A 179 20.16 17.30 1.65
CA VAL A 179 19.95 17.94 0.33
C VAL A 179 21.10 17.60 -0.62
N ASP A 180 22.35 17.74 -0.17
CA ASP A 180 23.54 17.48 -0.99
C ASP A 180 23.60 16.02 -1.48
N ILE A 181 23.14 15.06 -0.66
CA ILE A 181 23.02 13.66 -1.07
C ILE A 181 22.02 13.53 -2.24
N TYR A 182 20.78 14.05 -2.08
CA TYR A 182 19.76 13.94 -3.12
C TYR A 182 20.07 14.76 -4.36
N ALA A 183 20.78 15.88 -4.25
CA ALA A 183 21.17 16.73 -5.37
C ALA A 183 22.08 16.03 -6.40
N ASN A 184 22.69 14.87 -6.05
CA ASN A 184 23.44 14.06 -7.00
C ASN A 184 22.59 13.52 -8.17
N TRP A 185 21.26 13.46 -8.02
CA TRP A 185 20.39 12.96 -9.10
C TRP A 185 19.01 13.60 -9.15
N ILE A 186 18.60 14.37 -8.14
CA ILE A 186 17.33 15.09 -8.10
C ILE A 186 17.58 16.57 -8.34
N PRO A 187 16.91 17.19 -9.33
CA PRO A 187 16.98 18.62 -9.54
C PRO A 187 16.57 19.42 -8.31
N SER A 188 17.24 20.54 -8.05
CA SER A 188 17.05 21.34 -6.84
C SER A 188 15.61 21.85 -6.66
N GLU A 189 14.93 22.17 -7.75
CA GLU A 189 13.52 22.61 -7.75
C GLU A 189 12.53 21.53 -7.28
N LYS A 190 12.97 20.26 -7.24
CA LYS A 190 12.21 19.13 -6.72
C LYS A 190 12.53 18.79 -5.27
N ILE A 191 13.55 19.41 -4.68
CA ILE A 191 13.91 19.22 -3.27
C ILE A 191 13.23 20.32 -2.45
N VAL A 192 12.24 19.90 -1.65
CA VAL A 192 11.42 20.80 -0.83
C VAL A 192 11.89 20.72 0.62
N THR A 193 12.30 21.84 1.19
CA THR A 193 12.70 21.92 2.61
C THR A 193 11.62 22.60 3.43
N THR A 194 11.30 22.06 4.60
CA THR A 194 10.26 22.57 5.51
C THR A 194 10.72 22.48 6.97
N ASN A 195 9.88 22.96 7.91
CA ASN A 195 10.05 22.53 9.30
C ASN A 195 9.67 21.05 9.44
N VAL A 196 10.17 20.40 10.49
CA VAL A 196 10.03 18.96 10.70
C VAL A 196 8.56 18.51 10.80
N TRP A 197 7.71 19.25 11.51
CA TRP A 197 6.30 18.89 11.70
C TRP A 197 5.47 19.02 10.41
N SER A 198 5.78 20.03 9.58
CA SER A 198 5.15 20.15 8.25
C SER A 198 5.54 18.98 7.34
N SER A 199 6.78 18.49 7.43
CA SER A 199 7.23 17.34 6.66
C SER A 199 6.48 16.07 7.08
N GLU A 200 6.41 15.77 8.38
CA GLU A 200 5.67 14.63 8.92
C GLU A 200 4.20 14.68 8.50
N LEU A 201 3.53 15.83 8.68
CA LEU A 201 2.12 15.98 8.30
C LEU A 201 1.91 15.84 6.80
N SER A 202 2.81 16.37 5.97
CA SER A 202 2.68 16.35 4.51
C SER A 202 2.59 14.94 3.94
N LYS A 203 3.26 13.97 4.56
CA LYS A 203 3.18 12.57 4.13
C LYS A 203 1.78 11.98 4.37
N LEU A 204 1.24 12.14 5.58
CA LEU A 204 -0.12 11.69 5.93
C LEU A 204 -1.16 12.34 5.02
N VAL A 205 -1.07 13.66 4.86
CA VAL A 205 -1.98 14.44 4.01
C VAL A 205 -1.89 14.01 2.56
N SER A 206 -0.69 13.77 2.01
CA SER A 206 -0.55 13.31 0.62
C SER A 206 -1.28 11.98 0.39
N ASN A 207 -1.11 11.00 1.28
CA ASN A 207 -1.80 9.72 1.16
C ASN A 207 -3.32 9.86 1.36
N ALA A 208 -3.75 10.72 2.28
CA ALA A 208 -5.16 11.00 2.50
C ALA A 208 -5.83 11.65 1.26
N PHE A 209 -5.17 12.62 0.61
CA PHE A 209 -5.67 13.23 -0.63
C PHE A 209 -5.73 12.25 -1.80
N LEU A 210 -4.73 11.37 -1.97
CA LEU A 210 -4.77 10.35 -3.00
C LEU A 210 -5.94 9.38 -2.80
N ALA A 211 -6.14 8.89 -1.58
CA ALA A 211 -7.25 8.01 -1.23
C ALA A 211 -8.60 8.72 -1.36
N GLN A 212 -8.70 9.99 -0.95
CA GLN A 212 -9.90 10.81 -1.10
C GLN A 212 -10.31 10.95 -2.57
N ARG A 213 -9.37 11.14 -3.49
CA ARG A 213 -9.67 11.21 -4.93
C ARG A 213 -10.29 9.90 -5.43
N ILE A 214 -9.76 8.73 -5.01
CA ILE A 214 -10.32 7.43 -5.37
C ILE A 214 -11.73 7.27 -4.77
N SER A 215 -11.92 7.58 -3.48
CA SER A 215 -13.25 7.52 -2.86
C SER A 215 -14.24 8.47 -3.52
N SER A 216 -13.79 9.66 -3.92
CA SER A 216 -14.65 10.64 -4.62
C SER A 216 -15.14 10.07 -5.96
N ILE A 217 -14.26 9.58 -6.83
CA ILE A 217 -14.70 9.02 -8.12
C ILE A 217 -15.52 7.74 -7.95
N ASN A 218 -15.21 6.93 -6.93
CA ASN A 218 -16.01 5.75 -6.59
C ASN A 218 -17.42 6.12 -6.13
N SER A 219 -17.60 7.21 -5.37
CA SER A 219 -18.93 7.71 -5.01
C SER A 219 -19.72 8.18 -6.24
N ILE A 220 -19.05 8.85 -7.19
CA ILE A 220 -19.66 9.26 -8.46
C ILE A 220 -20.02 8.05 -9.32
N SER A 221 -19.23 6.97 -9.28
CA SER A 221 -19.56 5.75 -10.02
C SER A 221 -20.91 5.16 -9.64
N ALA A 222 -21.32 5.28 -8.37
CA ALA A 222 -22.64 4.84 -7.92
C ALA A 222 -23.77 5.70 -8.52
N ILE A 223 -23.56 7.01 -8.64
CA ILE A 223 -24.52 7.93 -9.27
C ILE A 223 -24.61 7.63 -10.77
N CYS A 224 -23.50 7.37 -11.44
CA CYS A 224 -23.50 7.03 -12.87
C CYS A 224 -24.32 5.75 -13.14
N GLU A 225 -24.14 4.72 -12.33
CA GLU A 225 -24.94 3.48 -12.46
C GLU A 225 -26.43 3.71 -12.25
N ALA A 226 -26.83 4.64 -11.39
CA ALA A 226 -28.22 4.96 -11.11
C ALA A 226 -28.88 5.86 -12.17
N THR A 227 -28.09 6.65 -12.89
CA THR A 227 -28.58 7.68 -13.82
C THR A 227 -28.38 7.36 -15.30
N GLY A 228 -27.61 6.30 -15.62
CA GLY A 228 -27.23 5.98 -16.99
C GLY A 228 -26.02 6.75 -17.53
N ALA A 229 -25.35 7.54 -16.69
CA ALA A 229 -24.08 8.18 -17.05
C ALA A 229 -22.94 7.15 -17.05
N ASP A 230 -21.80 7.49 -17.69
CA ASP A 230 -20.57 6.70 -17.68
C ASP A 230 -19.51 7.42 -16.82
N VAL A 231 -18.99 6.73 -15.81
CA VAL A 231 -18.00 7.31 -14.89
C VAL A 231 -16.67 7.66 -15.60
N GLU A 232 -16.31 6.98 -16.67
CA GLU A 232 -15.08 7.30 -17.43
C GLU A 232 -15.23 8.61 -18.20
N GLU A 233 -16.39 8.86 -18.81
CA GLU A 233 -16.68 10.13 -19.47
C GLU A 233 -16.70 11.28 -18.46
N VAL A 234 -17.32 11.06 -17.28
CA VAL A 234 -17.33 12.03 -16.19
C VAL A 234 -15.89 12.29 -15.70
N ALA A 235 -15.12 11.24 -15.42
CA ALA A 235 -13.73 11.37 -14.95
C ALA A 235 -12.83 12.05 -16.01
N ALA A 236 -12.98 11.71 -17.28
CA ALA A 236 -12.23 12.33 -18.38
C ALA A 236 -12.57 13.82 -18.51
N SER A 237 -13.86 14.18 -18.42
CA SER A 237 -14.31 15.57 -18.47
C SER A 237 -13.78 16.40 -17.29
N VAL A 238 -14.01 15.92 -16.06
CA VAL A 238 -13.55 16.57 -14.83
C VAL A 238 -12.03 16.67 -14.78
N GLY A 239 -11.33 15.63 -15.23
CA GLY A 239 -9.86 15.57 -15.23
C GLY A 239 -9.19 16.52 -16.23
N LYS A 240 -9.93 17.10 -17.18
CA LYS A 240 -9.43 18.14 -18.11
C LYS A 240 -9.22 19.49 -17.41
N ASP A 241 -9.93 19.77 -16.33
CA ASP A 241 -9.67 20.98 -15.55
C ASP A 241 -8.30 20.85 -14.89
N SER A 242 -7.38 21.77 -15.22
CA SER A 242 -5.99 21.75 -14.69
C SER A 242 -5.91 21.88 -13.17
N ARG A 243 -6.93 22.44 -12.53
CA ARG A 243 -7.03 22.55 -11.07
C ARG A 243 -7.35 21.22 -10.40
N ILE A 244 -7.95 20.27 -11.14
CA ILE A 244 -8.30 18.93 -10.68
C ILE A 244 -7.27 17.93 -11.18
N GLY A 245 -7.02 17.86 -12.51
CA GLY A 245 -6.14 16.90 -13.15
C GLY A 245 -6.71 15.49 -13.20
N SER A 246 -6.21 14.65 -14.10
CA SER A 246 -6.76 13.31 -14.40
C SER A 246 -6.26 12.18 -13.47
N LYS A 247 -5.18 12.40 -12.73
CA LYS A 247 -4.58 11.34 -11.90
C LYS A 247 -5.50 10.95 -10.73
N PHE A 248 -5.58 9.66 -10.40
CA PHE A 248 -6.39 9.10 -9.31
C PHE A 248 -7.91 9.30 -9.45
N LEU A 249 -8.41 9.40 -10.68
CA LEU A 249 -9.85 9.47 -11.00
C LEU A 249 -10.36 8.21 -11.71
N LYS A 250 -9.71 7.05 -11.56
CA LYS A 250 -10.19 5.77 -12.10
C LYS A 250 -11.04 5.07 -11.04
N ALA A 251 -12.33 4.88 -11.34
CA ALA A 251 -13.24 4.13 -10.47
C ALA A 251 -12.85 2.64 -10.44
N SER A 252 -13.02 2.02 -9.28
CA SER A 252 -12.64 0.63 -9.05
C SER A 252 -13.43 0.00 -7.89
N VAL A 253 -13.18 -1.28 -7.59
CA VAL A 253 -13.73 -2.00 -6.44
C VAL A 253 -13.33 -1.43 -5.08
N GLY A 254 -12.41 -0.47 -5.05
CA GLY A 254 -11.88 0.19 -3.88
C GLY A 254 -10.37 0.20 -3.84
N PHE A 255 -9.79 1.04 -2.99
CA PHE A 255 -8.36 1.06 -2.74
C PHE A 255 -7.98 0.08 -1.62
N GLY A 256 -6.73 -0.39 -1.66
CA GLY A 256 -6.07 -1.18 -0.64
C GLY A 256 -4.63 -0.71 -0.44
N GLY A 257 -3.78 -1.60 0.02
CA GLY A 257 -2.37 -1.35 0.31
C GLY A 257 -2.13 -0.87 1.74
N SER A 258 -0.91 -0.98 2.18
CA SER A 258 -0.49 -0.75 3.56
C SER A 258 -0.60 0.69 4.06
N CYS A 259 -0.77 1.66 3.15
CA CYS A 259 -0.58 3.07 3.48
C CYS A 259 -1.89 3.84 3.64
N PHE A 260 -2.80 3.79 2.66
CA PHE A 260 -3.93 4.72 2.60
C PHE A 260 -4.84 4.63 3.82
N GLN A 261 -5.35 3.44 4.15
CA GLN A 261 -6.26 3.29 5.28
C GLN A 261 -5.57 3.61 6.60
N LYS A 262 -4.37 3.09 6.81
CA LYS A 262 -3.58 3.34 8.02
C LYS A 262 -3.31 4.83 8.23
N ASP A 263 -2.87 5.53 7.18
CA ASP A 263 -2.48 6.93 7.29
C ASP A 263 -3.70 7.85 7.48
N ILE A 264 -4.84 7.53 6.86
CA ILE A 264 -6.12 8.24 7.12
C ILE A 264 -6.57 8.01 8.56
N LEU A 265 -6.55 6.76 9.07
CA LEU A 265 -6.94 6.46 10.45
C LEU A 265 -6.04 7.17 11.45
N ASN A 266 -4.74 7.24 11.16
CA ASN A 266 -3.79 8.02 11.96
C ASN A 266 -4.10 9.52 11.93
N LEU A 267 -4.45 10.07 10.77
CA LEU A 267 -4.89 11.46 10.63
C LEU A 267 -6.19 11.73 11.40
N VAL A 268 -7.16 10.82 11.32
CA VAL A 268 -8.42 10.87 12.12
C VAL A 268 -8.11 10.89 13.61
N TYR A 269 -7.26 9.97 14.06
CA TYR A 269 -6.85 9.91 15.48
C TYR A 269 -6.17 11.21 15.92
N LEU A 270 -5.27 11.74 15.11
CA LEU A 270 -4.60 13.02 15.37
C LEU A 270 -5.61 14.16 15.51
N CYS A 271 -6.58 14.27 14.60
CA CYS A 271 -7.64 15.27 14.68
C CYS A 271 -8.42 15.15 15.99
N GLN A 272 -8.82 13.95 16.39
CA GLN A 272 -9.52 13.71 17.66
C GLN A 272 -8.70 14.10 18.89
N GLN A 273 -7.35 13.88 18.86
CA GLN A 273 -6.48 14.29 19.95
C GLN A 273 -6.42 15.81 20.14
N TYR A 274 -6.65 16.57 19.07
CA TYR A 274 -6.68 18.03 19.09
C TYR A 274 -8.11 18.61 19.18
N GLY A 275 -9.13 17.77 19.39
CA GLY A 275 -10.52 18.22 19.49
C GLY A 275 -11.11 18.74 18.17
N LEU A 276 -10.64 18.22 17.04
CA LEU A 276 -11.05 18.58 15.68
C LEU A 276 -12.00 17.51 15.13
N ASP A 277 -13.15 17.32 15.78
CA ASP A 277 -14.05 16.19 15.51
C ASP A 277 -14.67 16.25 14.10
N GLU A 278 -15.07 17.43 13.62
CA GLU A 278 -15.62 17.60 12.27
C GLU A 278 -14.57 17.30 11.18
N VAL A 279 -13.29 17.62 11.44
CA VAL A 279 -12.18 17.28 10.53
C VAL A 279 -11.91 15.78 10.54
N ALA A 280 -11.99 15.16 11.72
CA ALA A 280 -11.87 13.70 11.88
C ALA A 280 -12.97 12.97 11.09
N ASP A 281 -14.23 13.41 11.20
CA ASP A 281 -15.38 12.84 10.51
C ASP A 281 -15.25 12.97 8.98
N TYR A 282 -14.77 14.11 8.50
CA TYR A 282 -14.51 14.31 7.08
C TYR A 282 -13.54 13.24 6.53
N TRP A 283 -12.39 13.04 7.18
CA TRP A 283 -11.40 12.06 6.73
C TRP A 283 -11.86 10.62 6.92
N LYS A 284 -12.61 10.32 7.98
CA LYS A 284 -13.25 9.02 8.18
C LYS A 284 -14.24 8.69 7.07
N GLY A 285 -14.94 9.70 6.53
CA GLY A 285 -15.83 9.57 5.38
C GLY A 285 -15.14 8.96 4.14
N VAL A 286 -13.84 9.23 3.93
CA VAL A 286 -13.07 8.64 2.82
C VAL A 286 -13.00 7.11 2.94
N ILE A 287 -12.78 6.59 4.16
CA ILE A 287 -12.75 5.14 4.44
C ILE A 287 -14.16 4.56 4.30
N SER A 288 -15.17 5.24 4.85
CA SER A 288 -16.57 4.78 4.77
C SER A 288 -17.04 4.60 3.32
N ILE A 289 -16.66 5.51 2.41
CA ILE A 289 -16.96 5.37 0.97
C ILE A 289 -16.18 4.21 0.35
N ASN A 290 -14.93 3.98 0.76
CA ASN A 290 -14.17 2.83 0.28
C ASN A 290 -14.80 1.49 0.69
N ASP A 291 -15.26 1.39 1.92
CA ASP A 291 -15.96 0.19 2.42
C ASP A 291 -17.33 0.01 1.75
N TYR A 292 -18.08 1.10 1.56
CA TYR A 292 -19.31 1.10 0.77
C TYR A 292 -19.07 0.55 -0.64
N GLN A 293 -17.98 0.94 -1.29
CA GLN A 293 -17.66 0.51 -2.64
C GLN A 293 -17.38 -1.00 -2.72
N LYS A 294 -16.60 -1.55 -1.78
CA LYS A 294 -16.32 -2.99 -1.68
C LYS A 294 -17.63 -3.78 -1.46
N ASN A 295 -18.46 -3.32 -0.52
CA ASN A 295 -19.74 -3.94 -0.20
C ASN A 295 -20.71 -3.85 -1.39
N ARG A 296 -20.78 -2.72 -2.07
CA ARG A 296 -21.61 -2.53 -3.27
C ARG A 296 -21.23 -3.51 -4.38
N PHE A 297 -19.93 -3.75 -4.58
CA PHE A 297 -19.45 -4.70 -5.57
C PHE A 297 -19.86 -6.14 -5.23
N ALA A 298 -19.67 -6.57 -3.97
CA ALA A 298 -20.10 -7.90 -3.52
C ALA A 298 -21.62 -8.07 -3.60
N ASN A 299 -22.41 -7.07 -3.20
CA ASN A 299 -23.87 -7.08 -3.31
C ASN A 299 -24.34 -7.18 -4.77
N ARG A 300 -23.63 -6.52 -5.70
CA ARG A 300 -23.96 -6.64 -7.13
C ARG A 300 -23.76 -8.07 -7.63
N ILE A 301 -22.69 -8.74 -7.23
CA ILE A 301 -22.46 -10.16 -7.55
C ILE A 301 -23.60 -11.00 -7.03
N GLN A 302 -23.96 -10.84 -5.76
CA GLN A 302 -25.05 -11.60 -5.13
C GLN A 302 -26.39 -11.37 -5.83
N ASN A 303 -26.75 -10.11 -6.09
CA ASN A 303 -28.02 -9.76 -6.74
C ASN A 303 -28.13 -10.33 -8.16
N ALA A 304 -27.06 -10.23 -8.96
CA ALA A 304 -27.02 -10.76 -10.31
C ALA A 304 -27.09 -12.30 -10.34
N LEU A 305 -26.58 -12.96 -9.31
CA LEU A 305 -26.66 -14.40 -9.14
C LEU A 305 -27.98 -14.86 -8.48
N PHE A 306 -29.07 -14.18 -8.80
CA PHE A 306 -30.43 -14.52 -8.33
C PHE A 306 -30.61 -14.37 -6.82
N ASN A 307 -29.97 -13.39 -6.22
CA ASN A 307 -29.96 -13.06 -4.78
C ASN A 307 -29.47 -14.21 -3.87
N THR A 308 -28.73 -15.17 -4.41
CA THR A 308 -28.08 -16.23 -3.62
C THR A 308 -26.78 -16.67 -4.23
N VAL A 309 -25.76 -16.83 -3.43
CA VAL A 309 -24.45 -17.36 -3.82
C VAL A 309 -24.10 -18.66 -3.10
N ASN A 310 -25.01 -19.16 -2.26
CA ASN A 310 -24.79 -20.41 -1.52
C ASN A 310 -24.53 -21.59 -2.47
N GLY A 311 -23.40 -22.28 -2.28
CA GLY A 311 -22.94 -23.37 -3.12
C GLY A 311 -22.53 -22.97 -4.55
N LYS A 312 -22.44 -21.68 -4.85
CA LYS A 312 -21.97 -21.20 -6.14
C LYS A 312 -20.48 -20.92 -6.12
N LYS A 313 -19.80 -21.35 -7.18
CA LYS A 313 -18.39 -21.11 -7.40
C LYS A 313 -18.21 -19.75 -8.07
N ILE A 314 -17.39 -18.88 -7.46
CA ILE A 314 -17.05 -17.56 -7.98
C ILE A 314 -15.54 -17.52 -8.21
N ALA A 315 -15.12 -17.26 -9.45
CA ALA A 315 -13.73 -17.06 -9.80
C ALA A 315 -13.29 -15.65 -9.43
N PHE A 316 -12.16 -15.50 -8.74
CA PHE A 316 -11.49 -14.23 -8.49
C PHE A 316 -10.24 -14.14 -9.33
N TRP A 317 -10.13 -13.09 -10.12
CA TRP A 317 -8.89 -12.72 -10.77
C TRP A 317 -8.21 -11.61 -10.00
N GLY A 318 -7.17 -12.02 -9.25
CA GLY A 318 -6.37 -11.18 -8.39
C GLY A 318 -6.76 -11.20 -6.91
N TRP A 319 -5.73 -11.14 -6.08
CA TRP A 319 -5.83 -11.01 -4.62
C TRP A 319 -4.96 -9.88 -4.09
N ALA A 320 -3.81 -9.57 -4.74
CA ALA A 320 -3.01 -8.39 -4.44
C ALA A 320 -3.85 -7.11 -4.58
N PHE A 321 -3.55 -6.07 -3.81
CA PHE A 321 -4.34 -4.84 -3.83
C PHE A 321 -4.23 -4.06 -5.16
N LYS A 322 -3.16 -4.28 -5.93
CA LYS A 322 -2.94 -3.80 -7.31
C LYS A 322 -1.96 -4.72 -8.04
N LYS A 323 -1.75 -4.50 -9.34
CA LYS A 323 -0.74 -5.23 -10.13
C LYS A 323 0.70 -4.90 -9.71
N ASP A 324 1.65 -5.72 -10.13
CA ASP A 324 3.10 -5.57 -9.98
C ASP A 324 3.60 -5.56 -8.53
N THR A 325 2.81 -6.16 -7.62
CA THR A 325 3.19 -6.40 -6.22
C THR A 325 2.59 -7.70 -5.70
N ASN A 326 3.17 -8.24 -4.63
CA ASN A 326 2.60 -9.34 -3.85
C ASN A 326 1.96 -8.85 -2.53
N ASP A 327 1.82 -7.53 -2.36
CA ASP A 327 1.19 -6.96 -1.16
C ASP A 327 -0.33 -7.12 -1.22
N THR A 328 -0.87 -7.74 -0.17
CA THR A 328 -2.29 -8.03 -0.02
C THR A 328 -2.98 -7.19 1.05
N ARG A 329 -2.21 -6.37 1.79
CA ARG A 329 -2.76 -5.58 2.91
C ARG A 329 -3.90 -4.69 2.45
N GLU A 330 -5.02 -4.74 3.16
CA GLU A 330 -6.24 -3.97 2.85
C GLU A 330 -6.77 -4.18 1.42
N SER A 331 -6.40 -5.28 0.74
CA SER A 331 -6.93 -5.60 -0.58
C SER A 331 -8.46 -5.73 -0.55
N ALA A 332 -9.11 -5.15 -1.56
CA ALA A 332 -10.56 -5.30 -1.72
C ALA A 332 -10.99 -6.76 -1.86
N ALA A 333 -10.10 -7.64 -2.36
CA ALA A 333 -10.37 -9.06 -2.51
C ALA A 333 -10.73 -9.72 -1.18
N ILE A 334 -10.04 -9.35 -0.08
CA ILE A 334 -10.27 -9.94 1.25
C ILE A 334 -11.71 -9.65 1.72
N TYR A 335 -12.16 -8.41 1.59
CA TYR A 335 -13.48 -7.96 2.06
C TYR A 335 -14.64 -8.48 1.19
N VAL A 336 -14.43 -8.50 -0.14
CA VAL A 336 -15.41 -9.05 -1.09
C VAL A 336 -15.53 -10.56 -0.92
N ALA A 337 -14.38 -11.27 -0.75
CA ALA A 337 -14.37 -12.70 -0.50
C ALA A 337 -15.08 -13.05 0.82
N ASP A 338 -14.78 -12.33 1.91
CA ASP A 338 -15.43 -12.56 3.20
C ASP A 338 -16.95 -12.43 3.11
N GLN A 339 -17.45 -11.36 2.46
CA GLN A 339 -18.90 -11.17 2.31
C GLN A 339 -19.54 -12.33 1.52
N LEU A 340 -18.93 -12.76 0.40
CA LEU A 340 -19.48 -13.84 -0.41
C LEU A 340 -19.36 -15.22 0.26
N LEU A 341 -18.26 -15.48 0.98
CA LEU A 341 -18.06 -16.70 1.77
C LEU A 341 -19.07 -16.78 2.93
N SER A 342 -19.40 -15.65 3.56
CA SER A 342 -20.44 -15.57 4.61
C SER A 342 -21.83 -15.95 4.08
N GLU A 343 -22.07 -15.69 2.79
CA GLU A 343 -23.30 -16.09 2.09
C GLU A 343 -23.21 -17.51 1.48
N GLY A 344 -22.15 -18.26 1.80
CA GLY A 344 -21.99 -19.66 1.43
C GLY A 344 -21.38 -19.94 0.06
N ALA A 345 -20.80 -18.93 -0.62
CA ALA A 345 -20.09 -19.12 -1.88
C ALA A 345 -18.80 -19.94 -1.71
N GLU A 346 -18.32 -20.49 -2.83
CA GLU A 346 -16.95 -21.02 -2.97
C GLU A 346 -16.13 -20.03 -3.80
N ILE A 347 -14.96 -19.62 -3.30
CA ILE A 347 -14.09 -18.66 -3.99
C ILE A 347 -12.87 -19.38 -4.53
N VAL A 348 -12.63 -19.26 -5.83
CA VAL A 348 -11.46 -19.82 -6.50
C VAL A 348 -10.64 -18.70 -7.10
N VAL A 349 -9.43 -18.53 -6.61
CA VAL A 349 -8.56 -17.38 -6.92
C VAL A 349 -7.42 -17.78 -7.85
N TYR A 350 -7.16 -16.95 -8.83
CA TYR A 350 -5.86 -16.90 -9.48
C TYR A 350 -5.23 -15.52 -9.28
N ASP A 351 -4.05 -15.48 -8.71
CA ASP A 351 -3.19 -14.31 -8.62
C ASP A 351 -1.75 -14.69 -9.00
N PRO A 352 -1.08 -13.96 -9.89
CA PRO A 352 0.27 -14.30 -10.33
C PRO A 352 1.35 -14.28 -9.25
N LYS A 353 1.12 -13.61 -8.12
CA LYS A 353 2.14 -13.32 -7.09
C LYS A 353 1.73 -13.68 -5.67
N VAL A 354 0.49 -14.08 -5.44
CA VAL A 354 -0.03 -14.35 -4.08
C VAL A 354 -0.36 -15.83 -3.93
N SER A 355 0.22 -16.49 -2.92
CA SER A 355 -0.03 -17.90 -2.61
C SER A 355 -1.32 -18.10 -1.82
N LEU A 356 -1.89 -19.33 -1.88
CA LEU A 356 -3.07 -19.69 -1.08
C LEU A 356 -2.83 -19.50 0.41
N ALA A 357 -1.66 -19.88 0.92
CA ALA A 357 -1.33 -19.70 2.34
C ALA A 357 -1.42 -18.23 2.77
N ARG A 358 -0.98 -17.31 1.90
CA ARG A 358 -1.10 -15.86 2.14
C ARG A 358 -2.56 -15.43 2.12
N MET A 359 -3.36 -15.86 1.14
CA MET A 359 -4.79 -15.54 1.04
C MET A 359 -5.57 -16.00 2.28
N GLN A 360 -5.28 -17.23 2.74
CA GLN A 360 -5.89 -17.79 3.96
C GLN A 360 -5.49 -16.99 5.21
N MET A 361 -4.22 -16.62 5.34
CA MET A 361 -3.75 -15.80 6.46
C MET A 361 -4.41 -14.41 6.48
N ASP A 362 -4.56 -13.77 5.33
CA ASP A 362 -5.22 -12.46 5.22
C ASP A 362 -6.68 -12.54 5.66
N LEU A 363 -7.42 -13.54 5.17
CA LEU A 363 -8.82 -13.74 5.53
C LEU A 363 -8.95 -14.11 7.02
N GLN A 364 -8.15 -15.02 7.53
CA GLN A 364 -8.12 -15.40 8.94
C GLN A 364 -7.89 -14.17 9.84
N THR A 365 -6.90 -13.35 9.51
CA THR A 365 -6.60 -12.12 10.28
C THR A 365 -7.81 -11.19 10.37
N LEU A 366 -8.54 -11.00 9.26
CA LEU A 366 -9.75 -10.17 9.23
C LEU A 366 -10.85 -10.76 10.13
N LEU A 367 -11.07 -12.08 10.05
CA LEU A 367 -12.14 -12.76 10.78
C LEU A 367 -11.87 -12.80 12.29
N GLU A 368 -10.62 -13.06 12.69
CA GLU A 368 -10.14 -12.97 14.08
C GLU A 368 -10.32 -11.54 14.64
N TYR A 369 -9.97 -10.52 13.85
CA TYR A 369 -10.17 -9.12 14.25
C TYR A 369 -11.64 -8.78 14.51
N ARG A 370 -12.56 -9.39 13.76
CA ARG A 370 -14.02 -9.27 13.95
C ARG A 370 -14.56 -10.11 15.09
N GLY A 371 -13.77 -11.01 15.65
CA GLY A 371 -14.16 -11.88 16.76
C GLY A 371 -15.00 -13.07 16.34
N GLU A 372 -14.87 -13.54 15.09
CA GLU A 372 -15.55 -14.75 14.63
C GLU A 372 -15.02 -16.00 15.34
N THR A 373 -15.85 -17.03 15.44
CA THR A 373 -15.44 -18.29 16.08
C THR A 373 -14.45 -19.06 15.19
N GLU A 374 -13.60 -19.88 15.82
CA GLU A 374 -12.67 -20.74 15.08
C GLU A 374 -13.40 -21.68 14.10
N THR A 375 -14.59 -22.13 14.45
CA THR A 375 -15.43 -22.98 13.58
C THR A 375 -15.88 -22.22 12.34
N ASP A 376 -16.32 -20.97 12.49
CA ASP A 376 -16.76 -20.14 11.35
C ASP A 376 -15.58 -19.79 10.46
N ILE A 377 -14.43 -19.42 11.05
CA ILE A 377 -13.18 -19.14 10.34
C ILE A 377 -12.77 -20.35 9.49
N ASN A 378 -12.67 -21.54 10.09
CA ASN A 378 -12.29 -22.75 9.39
C ASN A 378 -13.30 -23.11 8.29
N GLY A 379 -14.59 -22.88 8.52
CA GLY A 379 -15.65 -23.08 7.54
C GLY A 379 -15.51 -22.19 6.30
N LYS A 380 -15.12 -20.94 6.46
CA LYS A 380 -14.84 -20.00 5.36
C LYS A 380 -13.53 -20.33 4.65
N LEU A 381 -12.45 -20.60 5.40
CA LEU A 381 -11.14 -20.97 4.84
C LEU A 381 -11.21 -22.24 3.99
N ALA A 382 -12.04 -23.22 4.36
CA ALA A 382 -12.27 -24.45 3.60
C ALA A 382 -12.95 -24.22 2.24
N LYS A 383 -13.55 -23.04 2.00
CA LYS A 383 -14.19 -22.67 0.73
C LYS A 383 -13.36 -21.69 -0.10
N LEU A 384 -12.11 -21.39 0.31
CA LEU A 384 -11.18 -20.55 -0.41
C LEU A 384 -10.09 -21.41 -1.04
N TYR A 385 -9.99 -21.37 -2.37
CA TYR A 385 -9.07 -22.17 -3.16
C TYR A 385 -8.19 -21.28 -4.04
N SER A 386 -7.04 -21.79 -4.45
CA SER A 386 -6.17 -21.15 -5.45
C SER A 386 -5.84 -22.14 -6.56
N VAL A 387 -5.65 -21.62 -7.76
CA VAL A 387 -5.32 -22.38 -8.97
C VAL A 387 -4.19 -21.71 -9.74
N ASP A 388 -3.58 -22.45 -10.69
CA ASP A 388 -2.35 -22.03 -11.37
C ASP A 388 -2.59 -21.17 -12.63
N SER A 389 -3.85 -20.93 -13.02
CA SER A 389 -4.16 -20.06 -14.18
C SER A 389 -5.51 -19.37 -14.06
N ALA A 390 -5.64 -18.24 -14.75
CA ALA A 390 -6.86 -17.46 -14.83
C ALA A 390 -8.04 -18.28 -15.40
N ALA A 391 -7.79 -19.08 -16.46
CA ALA A 391 -8.80 -19.94 -17.06
C ALA A 391 -9.26 -21.06 -16.11
N ALA A 392 -8.33 -21.68 -15.36
CA ALA A 392 -8.65 -22.74 -14.40
C ALA A 392 -9.59 -22.23 -13.28
N ALA A 393 -9.43 -20.97 -12.84
CA ALA A 393 -10.33 -20.38 -11.87
C ALA A 393 -11.80 -20.34 -12.37
N CYS A 394 -11.98 -20.09 -13.66
CA CYS A 394 -13.28 -19.97 -14.30
C CYS A 394 -13.98 -21.31 -14.59
N THR A 395 -13.29 -22.46 -14.50
CA THR A 395 -13.89 -23.78 -14.78
C THR A 395 -15.03 -24.08 -13.82
N LYS A 396 -16.25 -24.25 -14.39
CA LYS A 396 -17.52 -24.44 -13.64
C LYS A 396 -17.82 -23.28 -12.66
N ALA A 397 -17.27 -22.10 -12.90
CA ALA A 397 -17.64 -20.91 -12.12
C ALA A 397 -18.96 -20.31 -12.63
N HIS A 398 -19.79 -19.82 -11.71
CA HIS A 398 -21.02 -19.10 -12.02
C HIS A 398 -20.74 -17.63 -12.37
N ALA A 399 -19.67 -17.08 -11.80
CA ALA A 399 -19.25 -15.72 -12.03
C ALA A 399 -17.72 -15.60 -12.01
N LEU A 400 -17.23 -14.63 -12.76
CA LEU A 400 -15.86 -14.12 -12.69
C LEU A 400 -15.88 -12.70 -12.09
N ALA A 401 -15.10 -12.46 -11.05
CA ALA A 401 -14.85 -11.14 -10.47
C ALA A 401 -13.39 -10.74 -10.68
N VAL A 402 -13.17 -9.64 -11.40
CA VAL A 402 -11.84 -9.06 -11.60
C VAL A 402 -11.56 -8.07 -10.47
N ILE A 403 -10.67 -8.43 -9.56
CA ILE A 403 -10.39 -7.65 -8.35
C ILE A 403 -9.07 -6.88 -8.46
N THR A 404 -8.09 -7.41 -9.19
CA THR A 404 -6.78 -6.77 -9.42
C THR A 404 -6.56 -6.59 -10.92
N GLU A 405 -5.90 -5.51 -11.31
CA GLU A 405 -5.69 -5.13 -12.70
C GLU A 405 -4.42 -5.74 -13.33
N TRP A 406 -4.15 -7.04 -13.14
CA TRP A 406 -3.01 -7.70 -13.79
C TRP A 406 -3.16 -7.73 -15.32
N ASP A 407 -2.11 -7.37 -16.05
CA ASP A 407 -2.14 -7.30 -17.52
C ASP A 407 -2.46 -8.65 -18.17
N VAL A 408 -2.06 -9.76 -17.54
CA VAL A 408 -2.35 -11.13 -18.00
C VAL A 408 -3.85 -11.41 -18.11
N PHE A 409 -4.72 -10.70 -17.41
CA PHE A 409 -6.15 -10.90 -17.47
C PHE A 409 -6.79 -10.36 -18.75
N GLN A 410 -6.16 -9.36 -19.37
CA GLN A 410 -6.67 -8.76 -20.60
C GLN A 410 -6.47 -9.64 -21.84
N THR A 411 -5.54 -10.59 -21.79
CA THR A 411 -5.11 -11.44 -22.92
C THR A 411 -5.62 -12.87 -22.84
N GLN A 412 -6.63 -13.14 -21.99
CA GLN A 412 -7.21 -14.47 -21.85
C GLN A 412 -8.11 -14.84 -23.05
N ASP A 413 -8.22 -16.15 -23.30
CA ASP A 413 -9.18 -16.70 -24.28
C ASP A 413 -10.59 -16.75 -23.65
N PHE A 414 -11.34 -15.67 -23.83
CA PHE A 414 -12.68 -15.54 -23.27
C PHE A 414 -13.72 -16.48 -23.92
N GLU A 415 -13.53 -16.93 -25.16
CA GLU A 415 -14.41 -17.92 -25.80
C GLU A 415 -14.28 -19.26 -25.09
N THR A 416 -13.06 -19.74 -24.87
CA THR A 416 -12.79 -20.96 -24.09
C THR A 416 -13.31 -20.83 -22.66
N ILE A 417 -13.04 -19.72 -21.98
CA ILE A 417 -13.53 -19.45 -20.62
C ILE A 417 -15.06 -19.51 -20.57
N TYR A 418 -15.74 -18.88 -21.53
CA TYR A 418 -17.19 -18.91 -21.60
C TYR A 418 -17.72 -20.34 -21.66
N THR A 419 -17.14 -21.20 -22.50
CA THR A 419 -17.60 -22.60 -22.64
C THR A 419 -17.43 -23.41 -21.34
N GLN A 420 -16.44 -23.08 -20.52
CA GLN A 420 -16.12 -23.76 -19.26
C GLN A 420 -16.94 -23.29 -18.05
N MET A 421 -17.54 -22.11 -18.11
CA MET A 421 -18.35 -21.57 -17.02
C MET A 421 -19.79 -22.08 -17.03
N GLU A 422 -20.42 -22.08 -15.87
CA GLU A 422 -21.88 -22.30 -15.74
C GLU A 422 -22.68 -21.19 -16.43
N LYS A 423 -23.89 -21.53 -16.90
CA LYS A 423 -24.74 -20.58 -17.62
C LYS A 423 -25.96 -20.16 -16.80
N PRO A 424 -26.33 -18.87 -16.85
CA PRO A 424 -25.67 -17.76 -17.55
C PRO A 424 -24.32 -17.43 -16.91
N ALA A 425 -23.31 -17.10 -17.76
CA ALA A 425 -21.97 -16.78 -17.30
C ALA A 425 -21.85 -15.27 -17.01
N PHE A 426 -21.54 -14.93 -15.80
CA PHE A 426 -21.41 -13.54 -15.36
C PHE A 426 -19.97 -13.09 -15.24
N VAL A 427 -19.69 -11.84 -15.62
CA VAL A 427 -18.38 -11.17 -15.41
C VAL A 427 -18.60 -9.85 -14.68
N PHE A 428 -17.88 -9.64 -13.59
CA PHE A 428 -17.88 -8.41 -12.80
C PHE A 428 -16.47 -7.79 -12.87
N ASP A 429 -16.33 -6.73 -13.69
CA ASP A 429 -15.06 -6.05 -13.85
C ASP A 429 -14.90 -4.92 -12.82
N GLY A 430 -14.27 -5.25 -11.70
CA GLY A 430 -13.98 -4.31 -10.61
C GLY A 430 -12.82 -3.36 -10.89
N ARG A 431 -12.12 -3.51 -12.02
CA ARG A 431 -10.93 -2.73 -12.37
C ARG A 431 -11.04 -2.02 -13.72
N LYS A 432 -12.09 -2.30 -14.48
CA LYS A 432 -12.31 -1.72 -15.80
C LYS A 432 -11.14 -1.97 -16.74
N ILE A 433 -10.77 -3.24 -16.90
CA ILE A 433 -9.65 -3.68 -17.75
C ILE A 433 -10.07 -4.59 -18.89
N LEU A 434 -11.31 -5.08 -18.89
CA LEU A 434 -11.80 -6.00 -19.91
C LEU A 434 -12.54 -5.28 -21.04
N ASN A 435 -12.58 -5.89 -22.22
CA ASN A 435 -13.39 -5.40 -23.33
C ASN A 435 -14.82 -5.92 -23.19
N HIS A 436 -15.71 -5.10 -22.65
CA HIS A 436 -17.10 -5.47 -22.37
C HIS A 436 -17.91 -5.79 -23.64
N ASN A 437 -17.67 -5.08 -24.75
CA ASN A 437 -18.35 -5.38 -26.03
C ASN A 437 -17.98 -6.78 -26.54
N GLN A 438 -16.70 -7.15 -26.42
CA GLN A 438 -16.25 -8.50 -26.77
C GLN A 438 -16.90 -9.56 -25.86
N LEU A 439 -16.92 -9.34 -24.55
CA LEU A 439 -17.55 -10.27 -23.59
C LEU A 439 -19.04 -10.49 -23.89
N GLN A 440 -19.77 -9.43 -24.16
CA GLN A 440 -21.19 -9.50 -24.52
C GLN A 440 -21.40 -10.23 -25.86
N SER A 441 -20.55 -10.00 -26.88
CA SER A 441 -20.65 -10.69 -28.17
C SER A 441 -20.37 -12.21 -28.06
N ILE A 442 -19.59 -12.66 -27.07
CA ILE A 442 -19.36 -14.07 -26.75
C ILE A 442 -20.57 -14.68 -26.02
N GLY A 443 -21.33 -13.87 -25.28
CA GLY A 443 -22.52 -14.31 -24.53
C GLY A 443 -22.44 -14.12 -23.01
N PHE A 444 -21.40 -13.46 -22.48
CA PHE A 444 -21.33 -13.13 -21.06
C PHE A 444 -22.35 -12.04 -20.69
N THR A 445 -22.89 -12.14 -19.49
CA THR A 445 -23.54 -11.01 -18.84
C THR A 445 -22.46 -10.24 -18.06
N ALA A 446 -22.00 -9.13 -18.62
CA ALA A 446 -20.84 -8.40 -18.11
C ALA A 446 -21.25 -7.10 -17.41
N TYR A 447 -20.70 -6.87 -16.23
CA TYR A 447 -20.90 -5.68 -15.39
C TYR A 447 -19.56 -4.97 -15.18
N GLU A 448 -19.55 -3.65 -15.35
CA GLU A 448 -18.43 -2.82 -14.96
C GLU A 448 -18.84 -1.74 -13.96
N ILE A 449 -17.88 -1.29 -13.15
CA ILE A 449 -18.14 -0.24 -12.16
C ILE A 449 -18.38 1.09 -12.87
N GLY A 450 -19.46 1.79 -12.45
CA GLY A 450 -19.77 3.13 -12.90
C GLY A 450 -20.44 3.22 -14.27
N LYS A 451 -21.02 2.12 -14.75
CA LYS A 451 -21.86 2.09 -15.94
C LYS A 451 -23.17 1.37 -15.64
N ALA A 452 -24.27 1.95 -16.06
CA ALA A 452 -25.56 1.29 -15.97
C ALA A 452 -25.57 0.02 -16.83
N THR A 453 -26.17 -1.05 -16.33
CA THR A 453 -26.47 -2.23 -17.16
C THR A 453 -27.59 -1.87 -18.11
N GLU A 454 -27.38 -2.09 -19.40
CA GLU A 454 -28.46 -2.06 -20.35
C GLU A 454 -29.49 -3.14 -19.95
N SER A 455 -30.72 -2.71 -19.71
CA SER A 455 -31.83 -3.56 -19.33
C SER A 455 -32.38 -4.35 -20.53
#